data_cb8510bff145110251e1b47068d438c8
#
_entry.id   cb8510bff145110251e1b47068d438c8
#
_cell.length_a   1.000
_cell.length_b   1.000
_cell.length_c   1.000
_cell.angle_alpha   90.00
_cell.angle_beta   90.00
_cell.angle_gamma   90.00
#
_symmetry.space_group_name_H-M   'P 1'
#
loop_
_entity.id
_entity.type
_entity.pdbx_description
1 polymer ?
#
loop_
_entity_poly.entity_id
_entity_poly.type
_entity_poly.pdbx_seq_one_letter_code
_entity_poly.pdbx_strand_id
1 'polypeptide(L)'
;MDPTTGHQYQNPSIKGLSKAVLVTGGAGYVGSHTCKLLAKNGFIPVTVDRHFRKGLVSFGPNYNLELPQEINRLDEIINRHNITSCIHFAGSTSVPESVSNPSLYYKNNFIVTVSLLDKLIECDVKTFVYSSSAATYGDPGFRKCRESDVANPISAYGGSKLMMEMLCRDYLKAYGLSSVGLRYFNAAGADPEGEVGELRDKETHIVPLAIDAARQGKTFKIFGDKYDTPDGTCIRDYVHVMDLADAHIKALNYASEKPVSEVFNLGSGAPASNKELLNTVQKHAGEMKIEI
;
A
#
# COMPACT_ATOMS: atom_id res chain seq x y z
N MET A 1 31.37 20.31 -9.06
CA MET A 1 30.40 19.33 -9.62
C MET A 1 29.05 19.74 -9.07
N ASP A 2 28.19 20.24 -9.94
CA ASP A 2 26.92 20.91 -9.63
C ASP A 2 25.79 19.88 -9.36
N PRO A 3 25.04 19.95 -8.25
CA PRO A 3 23.95 19.03 -7.94
C PRO A 3 22.57 19.64 -8.30
N THR A 4 22.44 20.20 -9.49
CA THR A 4 21.16 20.79 -9.94
C THR A 4 20.74 20.27 -11.32
N THR A 5 20.39 18.98 -11.40
CA THR A 5 19.51 18.50 -12.47
C THR A 5 18.24 17.96 -11.84
N GLY A 6 17.36 18.90 -11.49
CA GLY A 6 15.96 18.61 -11.22
C GLY A 6 15.34 18.01 -12.48
N HIS A 7 15.10 16.71 -12.49
CA HIS A 7 14.23 16.09 -13.47
C HIS A 7 12.82 16.66 -13.26
N GLN A 8 12.48 17.67 -14.04
CA GLN A 8 11.08 18.03 -14.26
C GLN A 8 10.46 16.84 -15.00
N TYR A 9 9.67 16.04 -14.28
CA TYR A 9 8.77 15.07 -14.88
C TYR A 9 7.76 15.84 -15.71
N GLN A 10 8.06 16.00 -17.03
CA GLN A 10 7.05 16.44 -18.00
C GLN A 10 6.07 15.28 -18.15
N ASN A 11 4.90 15.45 -17.58
CA ASN A 11 3.81 14.49 -17.63
C ASN A 11 3.21 14.50 -19.05
N PRO A 12 3.39 13.45 -19.88
CA PRO A 12 2.62 13.33 -21.10
C PRO A 12 1.15 13.19 -20.67
N SER A 13 0.29 14.06 -21.18
CA SER A 13 -1.16 13.92 -21.02
C SER A 13 -1.55 12.54 -21.57
N ILE A 14 -1.85 11.61 -20.65
CA ILE A 14 -2.22 10.24 -21.00
C ILE A 14 -3.58 10.35 -21.67
N LYS A 15 -3.64 10.03 -22.97
CA LYS A 15 -4.90 10.03 -23.72
C LYS A 15 -5.88 9.07 -23.06
N GLY A 16 -6.99 9.58 -22.54
CA GLY A 16 -8.10 8.79 -22.04
C GLY A 16 -8.28 8.73 -20.52
N LEU A 17 -7.32 9.19 -19.69
CA LEU A 17 -7.53 9.31 -18.25
C LEU A 17 -8.04 10.71 -17.86
N SER A 18 -9.07 10.74 -17.03
CA SER A 18 -9.42 11.94 -16.25
C SER A 18 -8.25 12.31 -15.33
N LYS A 19 -8.07 13.60 -15.08
CA LYS A 19 -7.11 14.05 -14.04
C LYS A 19 -7.52 13.59 -12.64
N ALA A 20 -8.80 13.32 -12.39
CA ALA A 20 -9.28 12.87 -11.10
C ALA A 20 -9.14 11.35 -10.96
N VAL A 21 -8.56 10.92 -9.85
CA VAL A 21 -8.33 9.51 -9.50
C VAL A 21 -9.02 9.24 -8.16
N LEU A 22 -9.91 8.24 -8.11
CA LEU A 22 -10.48 7.79 -6.85
C LEU A 22 -9.39 7.07 -6.04
N VAL A 23 -9.19 7.50 -4.78
CA VAL A 23 -8.22 6.86 -3.89
C VAL A 23 -8.94 6.41 -2.63
N THR A 24 -9.27 5.11 -2.54
CA THR A 24 -9.85 4.55 -1.32
C THR A 24 -8.77 4.17 -0.33
N GLY A 25 -8.95 4.51 0.95
CA GLY A 25 -7.89 4.37 1.95
C GLY A 25 -6.79 5.42 1.80
N GLY A 26 -7.09 6.55 1.14
CA GLY A 26 -6.12 7.61 0.86
C GLY A 26 -5.72 8.43 2.08
N ALA A 27 -6.40 8.29 3.22
CA ALA A 27 -5.99 8.88 4.49
C ALA A 27 -5.00 7.98 5.27
N GLY A 28 -4.74 6.76 4.80
CA GLY A 28 -3.77 5.83 5.39
C GLY A 28 -2.31 6.16 5.02
N TYR A 29 -1.36 5.37 5.53
CA TYR A 29 0.07 5.58 5.34
C TYR A 29 0.47 5.64 3.86
N VAL A 30 0.35 4.53 3.12
CA VAL A 30 0.72 4.50 1.70
C VAL A 30 -0.19 5.38 0.85
N GLY A 31 -1.49 5.41 1.19
CA GLY A 31 -2.50 6.20 0.48
C GLY A 31 -2.21 7.70 0.50
N SER A 32 -1.86 8.28 1.65
CA SER A 32 -1.58 9.72 1.77
C SER A 32 -0.33 10.15 1.00
N HIS A 33 0.74 9.33 1.03
CA HIS A 33 1.94 9.55 0.22
C HIS A 33 1.63 9.46 -1.28
N THR A 34 0.76 8.52 -1.68
CA THR A 34 0.32 8.40 -3.08
C THR A 34 -0.54 9.59 -3.48
N CYS A 35 -1.48 10.07 -2.63
CA CYS A 35 -2.26 11.27 -2.90
C CYS A 35 -1.37 12.50 -3.11
N LYS A 36 -0.34 12.69 -2.25
CA LYS A 36 0.65 13.75 -2.41
C LYS A 36 1.35 13.67 -3.77
N LEU A 37 1.85 12.48 -4.12
CA LEU A 37 2.60 12.29 -5.34
C LEU A 37 1.70 12.40 -6.60
N LEU A 38 0.43 11.94 -6.54
CA LEU A 38 -0.56 12.17 -7.58
C LEU A 38 -0.75 13.67 -7.85
N ALA A 39 -0.94 14.48 -6.79
CA ALA A 39 -1.10 15.92 -6.92
C ALA A 39 0.15 16.58 -7.54
N LYS A 40 1.35 16.19 -7.11
CA LYS A 40 2.61 16.66 -7.70
C LYS A 40 2.75 16.30 -9.19
N ASN A 41 2.12 15.20 -9.63
CA ASN A 41 2.09 14.78 -11.02
C ASN A 41 0.87 15.32 -11.81
N GLY A 42 0.13 16.30 -11.27
CA GLY A 42 -0.97 16.97 -11.95
C GLY A 42 -2.29 16.20 -11.98
N PHE A 43 -2.41 15.11 -11.21
CA PHE A 43 -3.67 14.44 -10.94
C PHE A 43 -4.41 15.10 -9.77
N ILE A 44 -5.70 14.84 -9.67
CA ILE A 44 -6.56 15.26 -8.57
C ILE A 44 -6.95 14.01 -7.77
N PRO A 45 -6.29 13.69 -6.63
CA PRO A 45 -6.70 12.56 -5.81
C PRO A 45 -8.03 12.88 -5.13
N VAL A 46 -9.05 12.10 -5.44
CA VAL A 46 -10.36 12.15 -4.78
C VAL A 46 -10.38 11.06 -3.72
N THR A 47 -10.12 11.44 -2.48
CA THR A 47 -9.90 10.51 -1.38
C THR A 47 -11.22 10.08 -0.75
N VAL A 48 -11.39 8.77 -0.60
CA VAL A 48 -12.47 8.14 0.18
C VAL A 48 -11.83 7.33 1.29
N ASP A 49 -12.16 7.66 2.54
CA ASP A 49 -11.70 6.94 3.73
C ASP A 49 -12.73 7.03 4.84
N ARG A 50 -12.74 6.05 5.74
CA ARG A 50 -13.62 6.08 6.92
C ARG A 50 -13.06 6.93 8.06
N HIS A 51 -11.76 7.25 8.03
CA HIS A 51 -11.06 7.98 9.09
C HIS A 51 -10.13 9.04 8.51
N PHE A 52 -10.54 10.31 8.63
CA PHE A 52 -9.65 11.44 8.41
C PHE A 52 -9.16 11.95 9.75
N ARG A 53 -7.88 11.71 10.06
CA ARG A 53 -7.27 12.17 11.31
C ARG A 53 -7.05 13.67 11.30
N LYS A 54 -7.19 14.30 12.47
CA LYS A 54 -6.90 15.73 12.63
C LYS A 54 -5.43 15.99 12.26
N GLY A 55 -5.21 16.99 11.39
CA GLY A 55 -3.87 17.37 10.91
C GLY A 55 -3.41 16.63 9.65
N LEU A 56 -4.22 15.70 9.08
CA LEU A 56 -3.91 15.12 7.79
C LEU A 56 -3.95 16.19 6.69
N VAL A 57 -2.88 16.30 5.93
CA VAL A 57 -2.81 17.20 4.78
C VAL A 57 -3.67 16.65 3.65
N SER A 58 -4.51 17.51 3.05
CA SER A 58 -5.35 17.15 1.92
C SER A 58 -4.72 17.60 0.62
N PHE A 59 -4.65 16.71 -0.36
CA PHE A 59 -4.14 16.99 -1.70
C PHE A 59 -5.25 17.08 -2.77
N GLY A 60 -6.51 16.95 -2.35
CA GLY A 60 -7.69 17.00 -3.19
C GLY A 60 -8.98 16.83 -2.39
N PRO A 61 -10.14 16.65 -3.04
CA PRO A 61 -11.40 16.38 -2.36
C PRO A 61 -11.37 15.15 -1.47
N ASN A 62 -11.96 15.27 -0.26
CA ASN A 62 -12.03 14.18 0.73
C ASN A 62 -13.47 13.85 1.06
N TYR A 63 -13.78 12.56 1.12
CA TYR A 63 -15.11 12.04 1.46
C TYR A 63 -14.99 11.00 2.56
N ASN A 64 -15.65 11.25 3.69
CA ASN A 64 -15.73 10.29 4.79
C ASN A 64 -16.85 9.29 4.48
N LEU A 65 -16.48 8.05 4.13
CA LEU A 65 -17.40 6.96 3.82
C LEU A 65 -16.94 5.64 4.45
N GLU A 66 -17.88 4.92 5.04
CA GLU A 66 -17.69 3.54 5.48
C GLU A 66 -18.09 2.57 4.36
N LEU A 67 -17.11 1.91 3.75
CA LEU A 67 -17.35 0.91 2.72
C LEU A 67 -17.44 -0.50 3.35
N PRO A 68 -18.38 -1.36 2.88
CA PRO A 68 -19.26 -1.19 1.71
C PRO A 68 -20.60 -0.52 2.03
N GLN A 69 -20.91 -0.15 3.27
CA GLN A 69 -22.23 0.30 3.70
C GLN A 69 -22.73 1.53 2.93
N GLU A 70 -21.80 2.44 2.60
CA GLU A 70 -22.10 3.67 1.87
C GLU A 70 -21.65 3.64 0.41
N ILE A 71 -21.52 2.44 -0.19
CA ILE A 71 -20.97 2.25 -1.53
C ILE A 71 -21.72 3.04 -2.61
N ASN A 72 -23.04 3.20 -2.48
CA ASN A 72 -23.87 3.93 -3.45
C ASN A 72 -23.55 5.43 -3.51
N ARG A 73 -22.91 6.00 -2.49
CA ARG A 73 -22.46 7.40 -2.54
C ARG A 73 -21.31 7.63 -3.51
N LEU A 74 -20.63 6.56 -3.93
CA LEU A 74 -19.58 6.64 -4.95
C LEU A 74 -20.12 7.08 -6.31
N ASP A 75 -21.41 6.80 -6.65
CA ASP A 75 -22.02 7.23 -7.91
C ASP A 75 -21.92 8.75 -8.10
N GLU A 76 -22.35 9.49 -7.07
CA GLU A 76 -22.29 10.94 -7.08
C GLU A 76 -20.85 11.47 -7.13
N ILE A 77 -19.94 10.86 -6.38
CA ILE A 77 -18.51 11.25 -6.32
C ILE A 77 -17.85 11.01 -7.66
N ILE A 78 -18.01 9.81 -8.23
CA ILE A 78 -17.42 9.43 -9.53
C ILE A 78 -17.90 10.36 -10.63
N ASN A 79 -19.21 10.60 -10.71
CA ASN A 79 -19.80 11.47 -11.73
C ASN A 79 -19.39 12.94 -11.53
N ARG A 80 -19.39 13.47 -10.31
CA ARG A 80 -19.00 14.85 -9.99
C ARG A 80 -17.58 15.18 -10.43
N HIS A 81 -16.66 14.23 -10.27
CA HIS A 81 -15.25 14.44 -10.57
C HIS A 81 -14.83 13.83 -11.91
N ASN A 82 -15.74 13.24 -12.69
CA ASN A 82 -15.45 12.53 -13.94
C ASN A 82 -14.32 11.49 -13.76
N ILE A 83 -14.43 10.66 -12.72
CA ILE A 83 -13.40 9.68 -12.37
C ILE A 83 -13.44 8.52 -13.37
N THR A 84 -12.29 8.14 -13.93
CA THR A 84 -12.13 7.01 -14.85
C THR A 84 -11.16 5.95 -14.33
N SER A 85 -10.56 6.19 -13.16
CA SER A 85 -9.57 5.29 -12.56
C SER A 85 -9.63 5.31 -11.05
N CYS A 86 -9.24 4.18 -10.43
CA CYS A 86 -9.25 4.00 -8.98
C CYS A 86 -7.95 3.38 -8.49
N ILE A 87 -7.41 3.89 -7.37
CA ILE A 87 -6.35 3.26 -6.59
C ILE A 87 -6.94 2.85 -5.24
N HIS A 88 -6.79 1.57 -4.90
CA HIS A 88 -7.42 0.97 -3.72
C HIS A 88 -6.39 0.57 -2.66
N PHE A 89 -6.35 1.32 -1.56
CA PHE A 89 -5.54 1.02 -0.37
C PHE A 89 -6.39 0.56 0.82
N ALA A 90 -7.70 0.83 0.80
CA ALA A 90 -8.56 0.52 1.93
C ALA A 90 -8.52 -0.98 2.28
N GLY A 91 -8.27 -1.28 3.55
CA GLY A 91 -8.19 -2.65 4.04
C GLY A 91 -7.46 -2.77 5.37
N SER A 92 -7.68 -3.87 6.06
CA SER A 92 -6.97 -4.26 7.27
C SER A 92 -5.62 -4.88 6.92
N THR A 93 -4.55 -4.58 7.68
CA THR A 93 -3.16 -4.91 7.30
C THR A 93 -2.38 -5.72 8.32
N SER A 94 -2.90 -5.96 9.54
CA SER A 94 -2.19 -6.70 10.59
C SER A 94 -2.26 -8.21 10.36
N VAL A 95 -1.13 -8.83 9.98
CA VAL A 95 -1.05 -10.28 9.78
C VAL A 95 -1.40 -11.05 11.07
N PRO A 96 -0.86 -10.72 12.26
CA PRO A 96 -1.23 -11.44 13.49
C PRO A 96 -2.72 -11.35 13.83
N GLU A 97 -3.34 -10.18 13.68
CA GLU A 97 -4.78 -10.01 13.89
C GLU A 97 -5.60 -10.85 12.89
N SER A 98 -5.13 -10.98 11.64
CA SER A 98 -5.84 -11.77 10.64
C SER A 98 -5.91 -13.26 10.97
N VAL A 99 -4.95 -13.77 11.74
CA VAL A 99 -4.95 -15.17 12.21
C VAL A 99 -5.99 -15.35 13.32
N SER A 100 -6.10 -14.39 14.23
CA SER A 100 -7.07 -14.46 15.36
C SER A 100 -8.48 -14.04 14.95
N ASN A 101 -8.64 -13.19 13.96
CA ASN A 101 -9.94 -12.70 13.45
C ASN A 101 -10.03 -12.72 11.92
N PRO A 102 -10.06 -13.90 11.29
CA PRO A 102 -10.07 -14.02 9.84
C PRO A 102 -11.30 -13.40 9.18
N SER A 103 -12.47 -13.47 9.85
CA SER A 103 -13.72 -12.88 9.33
C SER A 103 -13.61 -11.38 9.07
N LEU A 104 -12.94 -10.64 9.96
CA LEU A 104 -12.70 -9.21 9.79
C LEU A 104 -11.95 -8.92 8.49
N TYR A 105 -10.92 -9.72 8.19
CA TYR A 105 -10.07 -9.53 7.01
C TYR A 105 -10.79 -9.87 5.70
N TYR A 106 -11.55 -10.94 5.66
CA TYR A 106 -12.35 -11.26 4.47
C TYR A 106 -13.44 -10.21 4.23
N LYS A 107 -14.06 -9.68 5.28
CA LYS A 107 -15.06 -8.60 5.16
C LYS A 107 -14.42 -7.30 4.70
N ASN A 108 -13.38 -6.83 5.38
CA ASN A 108 -12.79 -5.52 5.11
C ASN A 108 -11.93 -5.47 3.84
N ASN A 109 -11.30 -6.58 3.47
CA ASN A 109 -10.42 -6.58 2.30
C ASN A 109 -11.13 -7.14 1.06
N PHE A 110 -11.74 -8.33 1.15
CA PHE A 110 -12.30 -8.98 -0.02
C PHE A 110 -13.73 -8.52 -0.35
N ILE A 111 -14.67 -8.57 0.61
CA ILE A 111 -16.07 -8.16 0.35
C ILE A 111 -16.16 -6.67 -0.03
N VAL A 112 -15.41 -5.82 0.65
CA VAL A 112 -15.32 -4.39 0.28
C VAL A 112 -14.81 -4.24 -1.16
N THR A 113 -13.81 -5.02 -1.57
CA THR A 113 -13.27 -4.95 -2.94
C THR A 113 -14.30 -5.43 -3.97
N VAL A 114 -15.04 -6.52 -3.71
CA VAL A 114 -16.13 -6.97 -4.61
C VAL A 114 -17.13 -5.82 -4.82
N SER A 115 -17.66 -5.26 -3.72
CA SER A 115 -18.63 -4.17 -3.80
C SER A 115 -18.07 -2.93 -4.51
N LEU A 116 -16.79 -2.62 -4.30
CA LEU A 116 -16.12 -1.51 -4.98
C LEU A 116 -16.02 -1.78 -6.49
N LEU A 117 -15.56 -2.97 -6.89
CA LEU A 117 -15.40 -3.30 -8.32
C LEU A 117 -16.75 -3.30 -9.05
N ASP A 118 -17.81 -3.85 -8.45
CA ASP A 118 -19.15 -3.78 -9.01
C ASP A 118 -19.55 -2.32 -9.27
N LYS A 119 -19.34 -1.45 -8.27
CA LYS A 119 -19.65 -0.02 -8.38
C LYS A 119 -18.80 0.68 -9.44
N LEU A 120 -17.51 0.36 -9.56
CA LEU A 120 -16.65 0.90 -10.60
C LEU A 120 -17.13 0.52 -12.01
N ILE A 121 -17.59 -0.73 -12.19
CA ILE A 121 -18.16 -1.20 -13.47
C ILE A 121 -19.46 -0.46 -13.78
N GLU A 122 -20.37 -0.33 -12.81
CA GLU A 122 -21.62 0.44 -12.97
C GLU A 122 -21.37 1.89 -13.41
N CYS A 123 -20.31 2.51 -12.92
CA CYS A 123 -19.92 3.88 -13.24
C CYS A 123 -18.95 4.03 -14.43
N ASP A 124 -18.72 2.97 -15.20
CA ASP A 124 -17.79 2.94 -16.36
C ASP A 124 -16.34 3.29 -16.04
N VAL A 125 -15.87 3.02 -14.81
CA VAL A 125 -14.46 3.17 -14.43
C VAL A 125 -13.68 1.94 -14.90
N LYS A 126 -12.70 2.12 -15.77
CA LYS A 126 -12.02 1.03 -16.50
C LYS A 126 -10.64 0.67 -15.97
N THR A 127 -10.06 1.48 -15.10
CA THR A 127 -8.68 1.30 -14.61
C THR A 127 -8.66 1.18 -13.10
N PHE A 128 -8.07 0.09 -12.59
CA PHE A 128 -8.00 -0.24 -11.17
C PHE A 128 -6.58 -0.65 -10.77
N VAL A 129 -6.01 0.05 -9.79
CA VAL A 129 -4.72 -0.32 -9.16
C VAL A 129 -4.99 -0.63 -7.70
N TYR A 130 -4.39 -1.68 -7.16
CA TYR A 130 -4.67 -2.07 -5.78
C TYR A 130 -3.44 -2.58 -5.04
N SER A 131 -3.47 -2.35 -3.72
CA SER A 131 -2.48 -2.92 -2.82
C SER A 131 -2.68 -4.43 -2.68
N SER A 132 -1.75 -5.22 -3.22
CA SER A 132 -1.56 -6.62 -2.85
C SER A 132 -0.43 -6.76 -1.83
N SER A 133 0.10 -7.94 -1.60
CA SER A 133 1.12 -8.18 -0.57
C SER A 133 1.99 -9.38 -0.89
N ALA A 134 3.25 -9.35 -0.48
CA ALA A 134 4.13 -10.51 -0.45
C ALA A 134 3.58 -11.64 0.45
N ALA A 135 2.67 -11.35 1.37
CA ALA A 135 1.97 -12.37 2.18
C ALA A 135 1.15 -13.37 1.35
N THR A 136 0.88 -13.09 0.08
CA THR A 136 0.28 -14.05 -0.86
C THR A 136 1.17 -15.25 -1.14
N TYR A 137 2.49 -15.11 -1.03
CA TYR A 137 3.44 -16.22 -1.23
C TYR A 137 3.47 -17.21 -0.05
N GLY A 138 3.03 -16.78 1.14
CA GLY A 138 3.16 -17.54 2.38
C GLY A 138 4.60 -17.50 2.91
N ASP A 139 5.16 -18.66 3.19
CA ASP A 139 6.54 -18.80 3.63
C ASP A 139 7.44 -19.28 2.47
N PRO A 140 8.19 -18.40 1.82
CA PRO A 140 9.08 -18.76 0.73
C PRO A 140 10.43 -19.35 1.21
N GLY A 141 10.67 -19.43 2.53
CA GLY A 141 12.01 -19.70 3.08
C GLY A 141 12.98 -18.58 2.71
N PHE A 142 14.21 -18.95 2.31
CA PHE A 142 15.28 -17.98 1.96
C PHE A 142 15.32 -17.57 0.49
N ARG A 143 14.43 -18.09 -0.34
CA ARG A 143 14.44 -17.75 -1.76
C ARG A 143 13.77 -16.40 -2.02
N LYS A 144 14.27 -15.69 -3.03
CA LYS A 144 13.62 -14.48 -3.53
C LYS A 144 12.32 -14.85 -4.23
N CYS A 145 11.23 -14.15 -3.91
CA CYS A 145 9.94 -14.34 -4.55
C CYS A 145 9.91 -13.75 -5.97
N ARG A 146 9.31 -14.47 -6.89
CA ARG A 146 9.00 -14.01 -8.25
C ARG A 146 7.49 -13.98 -8.45
N GLU A 147 6.98 -13.16 -9.33
CA GLU A 147 5.56 -13.07 -9.62
C GLU A 147 4.97 -14.39 -10.16
N SER A 148 5.81 -15.20 -10.83
CA SER A 148 5.46 -16.55 -11.32
C SER A 148 5.44 -17.63 -10.25
N ASP A 149 5.87 -17.34 -9.03
CA ASP A 149 5.85 -18.32 -7.94
C ASP A 149 4.42 -18.61 -7.50
N VAL A 150 4.20 -19.86 -7.09
CA VAL A 150 2.90 -20.30 -6.57
C VAL A 150 2.56 -19.51 -5.31
N ALA A 151 1.41 -18.85 -5.33
CA ALA A 151 0.86 -18.19 -4.16
C ALA A 151 0.24 -19.24 -3.21
N ASN A 152 0.72 -19.26 -1.95
CA ASN A 152 0.25 -20.18 -0.91
C ASN A 152 0.18 -19.45 0.45
N PRO A 153 -0.79 -18.53 0.62
CA PRO A 153 -0.87 -17.70 1.82
C PRO A 153 -1.13 -18.51 3.08
N ILE A 154 -0.45 -18.17 4.16
CA ILE A 154 -0.57 -18.82 5.48
C ILE A 154 -1.35 -17.97 6.49
N SER A 155 -1.98 -16.90 6.06
CA SER A 155 -2.81 -16.02 6.89
C SER A 155 -4.05 -15.55 6.14
N ALA A 156 -5.11 -15.18 6.85
CA ALA A 156 -6.31 -14.63 6.24
C ALA A 156 -6.06 -13.29 5.52
N TYR A 157 -5.09 -12.50 6.00
CA TYR A 157 -4.62 -11.31 5.28
C TYR A 157 -4.06 -11.67 3.90
N GLY A 158 -3.08 -12.56 3.83
CA GLY A 158 -2.51 -13.03 2.54
C GLY A 158 -3.57 -13.67 1.65
N GLY A 159 -4.45 -14.50 2.22
CA GLY A 159 -5.58 -15.11 1.52
C GLY A 159 -6.52 -14.08 0.91
N SER A 160 -6.91 -13.04 1.66
CA SER A 160 -7.78 -11.96 1.17
C SER A 160 -7.15 -11.18 0.01
N LYS A 161 -5.82 -10.95 0.05
CA LYS A 161 -5.09 -10.29 -1.04
C LYS A 161 -5.00 -11.17 -2.28
N LEU A 162 -4.75 -12.47 -2.13
CA LEU A 162 -4.76 -13.40 -3.27
C LEU A 162 -6.16 -13.51 -3.91
N MET A 163 -7.22 -13.51 -3.11
CA MET A 163 -8.60 -13.50 -3.64
C MET A 163 -8.89 -12.24 -4.45
N MET A 164 -8.36 -11.07 -4.05
CA MET A 164 -8.47 -9.83 -4.84
C MET A 164 -7.78 -9.97 -6.22
N GLU A 165 -6.60 -10.60 -6.28
CA GLU A 165 -5.90 -10.84 -7.55
C GLU A 165 -6.70 -11.77 -8.48
N MET A 166 -7.32 -12.81 -7.91
CA MET A 166 -8.20 -13.72 -8.67
C MET A 166 -9.44 -12.98 -9.19
N LEU A 167 -10.08 -12.21 -8.34
CA LEU A 167 -11.25 -11.39 -8.68
C LEU A 167 -10.94 -10.44 -9.84
N CYS A 168 -9.83 -9.72 -9.79
CA CYS A 168 -9.43 -8.78 -10.83
C CYS A 168 -9.22 -9.46 -12.19
N ARG A 169 -8.67 -10.67 -12.22
CA ARG A 169 -8.54 -11.46 -13.46
C ARG A 169 -9.90 -11.83 -14.07
N ASP A 170 -10.86 -12.14 -13.23
CA ASP A 170 -12.21 -12.50 -13.68
C ASP A 170 -12.96 -11.25 -14.15
N TYR A 171 -12.79 -10.09 -13.48
CA TYR A 171 -13.38 -8.81 -13.89
C TYR A 171 -12.79 -8.28 -15.20
N LEU A 172 -11.51 -8.53 -15.50
CA LEU A 172 -10.95 -8.23 -16.81
C LEU A 172 -11.68 -9.03 -17.90
N LYS A 173 -11.87 -10.34 -17.69
CA LYS A 173 -12.52 -11.22 -18.69
C LYS A 173 -14.00 -10.87 -18.89
N ALA A 174 -14.72 -10.61 -17.81
CA ALA A 174 -16.16 -10.40 -17.82
C ALA A 174 -16.54 -8.97 -18.27
N TYR A 175 -15.79 -7.98 -17.82
CA TYR A 175 -16.19 -6.56 -17.90
C TYR A 175 -15.13 -5.66 -18.56
N GLY A 176 -13.96 -6.19 -18.89
CA GLY A 176 -12.88 -5.41 -19.48
C GLY A 176 -12.19 -4.46 -18.49
N LEU A 177 -12.35 -4.67 -17.16
CA LEU A 177 -11.66 -3.88 -16.14
C LEU A 177 -10.17 -4.17 -16.16
N SER A 178 -9.37 -3.19 -16.56
CA SER A 178 -7.92 -3.27 -16.51
C SER A 178 -7.42 -3.08 -15.08
N SER A 179 -6.54 -3.97 -14.60
CA SER A 179 -6.10 -3.92 -13.21
C SER A 179 -4.62 -4.26 -13.03
N VAL A 180 -3.99 -3.61 -12.03
CA VAL A 180 -2.63 -3.92 -11.60
C VAL A 180 -2.60 -4.06 -10.08
N GLY A 181 -2.17 -5.23 -9.61
CA GLY A 181 -1.90 -5.51 -8.21
C GLY A 181 -0.42 -5.29 -7.87
N LEU A 182 -0.15 -4.59 -6.79
CA LEU A 182 1.20 -4.34 -6.33
C LEU A 182 1.45 -5.10 -5.02
N ARG A 183 2.29 -6.15 -5.08
CA ARG A 183 2.65 -7.00 -3.93
C ARG A 183 3.76 -6.32 -3.14
N TYR A 184 3.39 -5.55 -2.11
CA TYR A 184 4.38 -4.93 -1.23
C TYR A 184 5.08 -5.95 -0.36
N PHE A 185 6.39 -5.73 -0.15
CA PHE A 185 7.10 -6.32 0.97
C PHE A 185 6.87 -5.46 2.22
N ASN A 186 7.86 -4.86 2.84
CA ASN A 186 7.65 -4.07 4.05
C ASN A 186 7.76 -2.58 3.74
N ALA A 187 6.64 -1.88 3.73
CA ALA A 187 6.63 -0.44 3.58
C ALA A 187 7.33 0.24 4.77
N ALA A 188 8.23 1.17 4.48
CA ALA A 188 8.96 1.93 5.49
C ALA A 188 9.28 3.33 4.98
N GLY A 189 9.80 4.19 5.85
CA GLY A 189 10.16 5.56 5.49
C GLY A 189 9.03 6.56 5.69
N ALA A 190 9.31 7.79 5.32
CA ALA A 190 8.39 8.91 5.44
C ALA A 190 8.58 9.89 4.28
N ASP A 191 7.67 10.84 4.17
CA ASP A 191 7.77 11.94 3.24
C ASP A 191 9.00 12.82 3.53
N PRO A 192 9.90 13.04 2.56
CA PRO A 192 11.08 13.89 2.75
C PRO A 192 10.75 15.34 3.13
N GLU A 193 9.56 15.83 2.75
CA GLU A 193 9.11 17.19 3.06
C GLU A 193 8.36 17.27 4.41
N GLY A 194 8.08 16.13 5.05
CA GLY A 194 7.45 16.07 6.37
C GLY A 194 5.96 16.45 6.40
N GLU A 195 5.28 16.50 5.25
CA GLU A 195 3.85 16.83 5.19
C GLU A 195 2.94 15.65 5.50
N VAL A 196 3.37 14.43 5.18
CA VAL A 196 2.63 13.18 5.43
C VAL A 196 3.52 12.14 6.09
N GLY A 197 2.90 11.25 6.87
CA GLY A 197 3.60 10.22 7.61
C GLY A 197 2.68 9.07 8.01
N GLU A 198 3.22 8.07 8.68
CA GLU A 198 2.44 7.01 9.27
C GLU A 198 1.79 7.49 10.58
N LEU A 199 0.46 7.51 10.61
CA LEU A 199 -0.34 7.87 11.77
C LEU A 199 -1.23 6.68 12.17
N ARG A 200 -0.90 6.01 13.28
CA ARG A 200 -1.68 4.90 13.84
C ARG A 200 -2.06 5.20 15.28
N ASP A 201 -3.24 4.73 15.71
CA ASP A 201 -3.64 4.81 17.13
C ASP A 201 -2.76 3.93 18.00
N LYS A 202 -2.41 2.76 17.47
CA LYS A 202 -1.47 1.83 18.08
C LYS A 202 -0.47 1.41 17.01
N GLU A 203 0.78 1.82 17.20
CA GLU A 203 1.86 1.43 16.30
C GLU A 203 2.21 -0.07 16.47
N THR A 204 2.49 -0.73 15.37
CA THR A 204 2.85 -2.15 15.31
C THR A 204 4.03 -2.45 14.41
N HIS A 205 4.46 -1.49 13.60
CA HIS A 205 5.58 -1.66 12.68
C HIS A 205 6.92 -1.45 13.38
N ILE A 206 7.88 -2.30 13.02
CA ILE A 206 9.19 -2.33 13.69
C ILE A 206 9.95 -1.01 13.58
N VAL A 207 9.92 -0.34 12.41
CA VAL A 207 10.70 0.88 12.18
C VAL A 207 10.25 2.03 13.09
N PRO A 208 8.98 2.45 13.09
CA PRO A 208 8.54 3.53 13.98
C PRO A 208 8.65 3.16 15.46
N LEU A 209 8.38 1.90 15.86
CA LEU A 209 8.55 1.44 17.23
C LEU A 209 10.01 1.52 17.70
N ALA A 210 10.97 1.13 16.84
CA ALA A 210 12.38 1.20 17.15
C ALA A 210 12.88 2.66 17.26
N ILE A 211 12.44 3.54 16.36
CA ILE A 211 12.75 4.97 16.41
C ILE A 211 12.23 5.60 17.70
N ASP A 212 10.99 5.27 18.09
CA ASP A 212 10.40 5.78 19.32
C ASP A 212 11.16 5.28 20.57
N ALA A 213 11.51 3.99 20.60
CA ALA A 213 12.32 3.43 21.67
C ALA A 213 13.69 4.10 21.77
N ALA A 214 14.37 4.31 20.66
CA ALA A 214 15.68 4.98 20.63
C ALA A 214 15.60 6.43 21.11
N ARG A 215 14.62 7.20 20.64
CA ARG A 215 14.40 8.60 21.06
C ARG A 215 14.09 8.74 22.55
N GLN A 216 13.45 7.74 23.15
CA GLN A 216 13.04 7.76 24.55
C GLN A 216 14.03 7.01 25.46
N GLY A 217 15.10 6.43 24.93
CA GLY A 217 16.05 5.60 25.71
C GLY A 217 15.39 4.35 26.31
N LYS A 218 14.33 3.82 25.68
CA LYS A 218 13.58 2.66 26.17
C LYS A 218 14.18 1.35 25.66
N THR A 219 13.74 0.25 26.29
CA THR A 219 14.05 -1.10 25.83
C THR A 219 13.19 -1.46 24.63
N PHE A 220 13.83 -1.96 23.57
CA PHE A 220 13.18 -2.59 22.42
C PHE A 220 13.32 -4.10 22.51
N LYS A 221 12.21 -4.84 22.34
CA LYS A 221 12.21 -6.32 22.42
C LYS A 221 12.14 -6.93 21.03
N ILE A 222 13.08 -7.84 20.74
CA ILE A 222 13.03 -8.72 19.56
C ILE A 222 12.35 -10.03 19.96
N PHE A 223 11.37 -10.48 19.16
CA PHE A 223 10.62 -11.71 19.42
C PHE A 223 11.30 -12.92 18.72
N GLY A 224 12.49 -13.28 19.18
CA GLY A 224 13.24 -14.47 18.75
C GLY A 224 14.55 -14.18 18.03
N ASP A 225 15.53 -15.03 18.29
CA ASP A 225 16.89 -14.99 17.76
C ASP A 225 17.36 -16.36 17.23
N LYS A 226 16.41 -17.30 17.02
CA LYS A 226 16.66 -18.67 16.59
C LYS A 226 16.18 -18.95 15.16
N TYR A 227 16.03 -17.91 14.36
CA TYR A 227 15.74 -18.08 12.94
C TYR A 227 16.99 -18.57 12.23
N ASP A 228 16.78 -19.39 11.19
CA ASP A 228 17.87 -19.86 10.32
C ASP A 228 18.36 -18.72 9.39
N THR A 229 19.01 -17.72 9.98
CA THR A 229 19.54 -16.51 9.36
C THR A 229 20.92 -16.22 9.93
N PRO A 230 21.79 -15.45 9.25
CA PRO A 230 23.16 -15.20 9.69
C PRO A 230 23.28 -14.64 11.13
N ASP A 231 22.33 -13.87 11.61
CA ASP A 231 22.34 -13.27 12.94
C ASP A 231 21.24 -13.79 13.88
N GLY A 232 20.50 -14.80 13.43
CA GLY A 232 19.41 -15.44 14.16
C GLY A 232 18.09 -14.65 14.17
N THR A 233 18.03 -13.44 13.60
CA THR A 233 16.80 -12.64 13.58
C THR A 233 16.10 -12.65 12.22
N CYS A 234 14.82 -12.27 12.18
CA CYS A 234 14.06 -12.19 10.93
C CYS A 234 14.72 -11.26 9.92
N ILE A 235 14.78 -11.69 8.66
CA ILE A 235 15.18 -10.87 7.52
C ILE A 235 13.93 -10.39 6.78
N ARG A 236 13.91 -9.11 6.42
CA ARG A 236 12.80 -8.49 5.68
C ARG A 236 13.32 -7.58 4.58
N ASP A 237 12.63 -7.56 3.45
CA ASP A 237 12.84 -6.57 2.39
C ASP A 237 12.00 -5.32 2.71
N TYR A 238 12.66 -4.18 2.84
CA TYR A 238 12.01 -2.88 3.11
C TYR A 238 11.99 -2.04 1.84
N VAL A 239 10.85 -1.45 1.55
CA VAL A 239 10.64 -0.57 0.39
C VAL A 239 10.17 0.80 0.87
N HIS A 240 10.78 1.85 0.35
CA HIS A 240 10.43 3.20 0.77
C HIS A 240 9.02 3.57 0.31
N VAL A 241 8.24 4.22 1.19
CA VAL A 241 6.84 4.56 0.92
C VAL A 241 6.66 5.47 -0.30
N MET A 242 7.65 6.33 -0.59
CA MET A 242 7.62 7.18 -1.79
C MET A 242 7.84 6.37 -3.07
N ASP A 243 8.65 5.30 -3.03
CA ASP A 243 8.82 4.38 -4.17
C ASP A 243 7.53 3.58 -4.41
N LEU A 244 6.83 3.20 -3.33
CA LEU A 244 5.49 2.61 -3.45
C LEU A 244 4.52 3.59 -4.11
N ALA A 245 4.50 4.85 -3.68
CA ALA A 245 3.63 5.88 -4.27
C ALA A 245 3.92 6.08 -5.76
N ASP A 246 5.19 6.14 -6.17
CA ASP A 246 5.60 6.25 -7.56
C ASP A 246 5.19 5.01 -8.39
N ALA A 247 5.36 3.82 -7.82
CA ALA A 247 4.94 2.58 -8.46
C ALA A 247 3.42 2.54 -8.73
N HIS A 248 2.58 3.12 -7.83
CA HIS A 248 1.13 3.22 -8.07
C HIS A 248 0.80 4.12 -9.25
N ILE A 249 1.49 5.24 -9.42
CA ILE A 249 1.29 6.13 -10.56
C ILE A 249 1.73 5.44 -11.87
N LYS A 250 2.86 4.74 -11.85
CA LYS A 250 3.32 3.95 -13.00
C LYS A 250 2.35 2.82 -13.35
N ALA A 251 1.82 2.13 -12.34
CA ALA A 251 0.82 1.08 -12.52
C ALA A 251 -0.50 1.62 -13.08
N LEU A 252 -0.93 2.82 -12.63
CA LEU A 252 -2.11 3.50 -13.13
C LEU A 252 -1.97 3.79 -14.63
N ASN A 253 -0.83 4.34 -15.02
CA ASN A 253 -0.51 4.63 -16.42
C ASN A 253 -0.50 3.35 -17.27
N TYR A 254 0.22 2.32 -16.80
CA TYR A 254 0.32 1.04 -17.49
C TYR A 254 -1.04 0.36 -17.68
N ALA A 255 -1.87 0.33 -16.64
CA ALA A 255 -3.21 -0.26 -16.71
C ALA A 255 -4.18 0.53 -17.62
N SER A 256 -3.91 1.82 -17.88
CA SER A 256 -4.73 2.65 -18.77
C SER A 256 -4.41 2.48 -20.26
N GLU A 257 -3.21 1.98 -20.59
CA GLU A 257 -2.76 1.87 -21.99
C GLU A 257 -3.36 0.66 -22.69
N LYS A 258 -3.62 -0.42 -21.97
CA LYS A 258 -4.16 -1.68 -22.51
C LYS A 258 -4.89 -2.48 -21.44
N PRO A 259 -5.89 -3.30 -21.82
CA PRO A 259 -6.56 -4.20 -20.87
C PRO A 259 -5.58 -5.25 -20.33
N VAL A 260 -5.29 -5.19 -19.01
CA VAL A 260 -4.41 -6.13 -18.31
C VAL A 260 -4.99 -6.53 -16.96
N SER A 261 -4.59 -7.68 -16.45
CA SER A 261 -4.72 -8.04 -15.03
C SER A 261 -3.43 -8.69 -14.59
N GLU A 262 -2.51 -7.88 -14.12
CA GLU A 262 -1.15 -8.28 -13.78
C GLU A 262 -0.80 -7.93 -12.33
N VAL A 263 0.22 -8.59 -11.80
CA VAL A 263 0.75 -8.31 -10.46
C VAL A 263 2.25 -8.08 -10.54
N PHE A 264 2.77 -7.17 -9.71
CA PHE A 264 4.20 -6.86 -9.62
C PHE A 264 4.67 -6.84 -8.18
N ASN A 265 5.86 -7.37 -7.93
CA ASN A 265 6.51 -7.30 -6.64
C ASN A 265 7.13 -5.92 -6.43
N LEU A 266 6.91 -5.35 -5.25
CA LEU A 266 7.52 -4.10 -4.83
C LEU A 266 8.38 -4.34 -3.59
N GLY A 267 9.64 -4.62 -3.80
CA GLY A 267 10.71 -4.75 -2.81
C GLY A 267 11.95 -4.02 -3.29
N SER A 268 12.89 -3.76 -2.38
CA SER A 268 14.18 -3.15 -2.71
C SER A 268 15.17 -4.16 -3.32
N GLY A 269 14.96 -5.46 -3.06
CA GLY A 269 15.92 -6.53 -3.38
C GLY A 269 17.15 -6.53 -2.47
N ALA A 270 17.21 -5.64 -1.47
CA ALA A 270 18.27 -5.51 -0.46
C ALA A 270 17.66 -5.72 0.95
N PRO A 271 17.43 -6.98 1.35
CA PRO A 271 16.82 -7.29 2.63
C PRO A 271 17.75 -6.96 3.80
N ALA A 272 17.17 -6.63 4.96
CA ALA A 272 17.88 -6.39 6.21
C ALA A 272 17.33 -7.26 7.34
N SER A 273 18.19 -7.68 8.25
CA SER A 273 17.77 -8.36 9.47
C SER A 273 17.22 -7.36 10.50
N ASN A 274 16.51 -7.88 11.49
CA ASN A 274 16.05 -7.02 12.59
C ASN A 274 17.21 -6.39 13.36
N LYS A 275 18.32 -7.10 13.58
CA LYS A 275 19.52 -6.54 14.22
C LYS A 275 20.16 -5.44 13.40
N GLU A 276 20.32 -5.62 12.08
CA GLU A 276 20.84 -4.59 11.19
C GLU A 276 19.98 -3.34 11.19
N LEU A 277 18.64 -3.49 11.15
CA LEU A 277 17.70 -2.39 11.25
C LEU A 277 17.86 -1.64 12.58
N LEU A 278 17.87 -2.35 13.71
CA LEU A 278 17.98 -1.73 15.03
C LEU A 278 19.32 -1.01 15.22
N ASN A 279 20.43 -1.59 14.74
CA ASN A 279 21.75 -0.93 14.74
C ASN A 279 21.72 0.38 13.93
N THR A 280 21.03 0.35 12.79
CA THR A 280 20.85 1.55 11.95
C THR A 280 20.02 2.61 12.70
N VAL A 281 18.94 2.20 13.36
CA VAL A 281 18.11 3.12 14.16
C VAL A 281 18.92 3.74 15.30
N GLN A 282 19.70 2.96 16.04
CA GLN A 282 20.55 3.47 17.13
C GLN A 282 21.55 4.52 16.61
N LYS A 283 22.17 4.25 15.46
CA LYS A 283 23.12 5.19 14.84
C LYS A 283 22.52 6.55 14.50
N HIS A 284 21.21 6.60 14.18
CA HIS A 284 20.58 7.82 13.64
C HIS A 284 19.53 8.46 14.57
N ALA A 285 18.93 7.70 15.48
CA ALA A 285 17.80 8.17 16.30
C ALA A 285 18.10 8.24 17.81
N GLY A 286 19.19 7.64 18.29
CA GLY A 286 19.58 7.60 19.70
C GLY A 286 19.76 6.18 20.23
N GLU A 287 20.24 6.08 21.45
CA GLU A 287 20.53 4.80 22.11
C GLU A 287 19.26 4.15 22.66
N MET A 288 19.18 2.81 22.54
CA MET A 288 18.15 1.99 23.16
C MET A 288 18.74 0.67 23.64
N LYS A 289 18.15 0.07 24.67
CA LYS A 289 18.49 -1.27 25.10
C LYS A 289 17.74 -2.28 24.21
N ILE A 290 18.44 -3.25 23.63
CA ILE A 290 17.82 -4.33 22.85
C ILE A 290 17.76 -5.58 23.75
N GLU A 291 16.57 -6.15 23.93
CA GLU A 291 16.32 -7.42 24.62
C GLU A 291 15.72 -8.43 23.63
N ILE A 292 16.08 -9.69 23.79
CA ILE A 292 15.61 -10.82 22.95
C ILE A 292 14.71 -11.70 23.80
#